data_8c8479670b3373b43ca3459a4223b833
#
_entry.id   8c8479670b3373b43ca3459a4223b833
#
_cell.length_a   1.000
_cell.length_b   1.000
_cell.length_c   1.000
_cell.angle_alpha   90.00
_cell.angle_beta   90.00
_cell.angle_gamma   90.00
#
_symmetry.space_group_name_H-M   'P 1'
#
loop_
_entity.id
_entity.type
_entity.pdbx_description
1 polymer ?
#
loop_
_entity_poly.entity_id
_entity_poly.type
_entity_poly.pdbx_seq_one_letter_code
_entity_poly.pdbx_strand_id
1 'polypeptide(L)'
;MGRPRKQTVDYFPHFTSSDSKTKFILEQNWGNDGYAFWFKLLELLGRSDGHYYDCSKAADSKYLAALTRIDETTVKEILDTLADLGNIDPELWAERKVIWCQNFVDNLQDVYSKRTAVIPKKPFTEQEEPESLPESKPQKPEEKPKKKGKTTTKRKSALTVAQQALFEKFYSEYPKKVDRATAERAWAKIDPQPDEEFTEKVIQP
;
A
#
# COMPACT_ATOMS: atom_id res chain seq x y z
N MET A 1 26.31 12.91 2.40
CA MET A 1 25.68 11.95 1.48
C MET A 1 24.35 11.50 2.08
N GLY A 2 23.22 11.66 1.39
CA GLY A 2 21.93 11.17 1.85
C GLY A 2 21.90 9.64 1.77
N ARG A 3 21.28 8.98 2.77
CA ARG A 3 21.08 7.52 2.78
C ARG A 3 20.29 7.13 1.53
N PRO A 4 20.69 6.09 0.76
CA PRO A 4 19.94 5.62 -0.39
C PRO A 4 18.47 5.34 0.00
N ARG A 5 17.53 5.73 -0.86
CA ARG A 5 16.10 5.46 -0.64
C ARG A 5 15.87 3.96 -0.83
N LYS A 6 15.66 3.24 0.26
CA LYS A 6 15.37 1.79 0.22
C LYS A 6 13.91 1.59 -0.22
N GLN A 7 13.69 0.96 -1.36
CA GLN A 7 12.37 0.60 -1.87
C GLN A 7 11.94 -0.83 -1.50
N THR A 8 12.77 -1.55 -0.77
CA THR A 8 12.46 -2.88 -0.24
C THR A 8 12.01 -2.81 1.22
N VAL A 9 11.28 -3.82 1.71
CA VAL A 9 10.86 -3.92 3.11
C VAL A 9 11.52 -5.11 3.80
N ASP A 10 11.77 -4.98 5.11
CA ASP A 10 12.38 -6.03 5.93
C ASP A 10 11.30 -6.85 6.66
N TYR A 11 10.06 -6.37 6.70
CA TYR A 11 8.91 -7.03 7.29
C TYR A 11 7.62 -6.54 6.63
N PHE A 12 6.58 -7.34 6.70
CA PHE A 12 5.22 -6.99 6.30
C PHE A 12 4.20 -7.56 7.30
N PRO A 13 2.99 -6.98 7.42
CA PRO A 13 1.96 -7.50 8.29
C PRO A 13 1.49 -8.87 7.83
N HIS A 14 1.51 -9.86 8.72
CA HIS A 14 0.90 -11.16 8.52
C HIS A 14 -0.42 -11.19 9.28
N PHE A 15 -1.53 -11.10 8.55
CA PHE A 15 -2.84 -11.18 9.17
C PHE A 15 -3.19 -12.63 9.49
N THR A 16 -3.58 -12.86 10.74
CA THR A 16 -3.93 -14.20 11.27
C THR A 16 -5.38 -14.59 11.02
N SER A 17 -6.19 -13.73 10.33
CA SER A 17 -7.56 -14.04 10.00
C SER A 17 -7.63 -15.34 9.20
N SER A 18 -8.42 -16.31 9.71
CA SER A 18 -8.59 -17.64 9.11
C SER A 18 -9.41 -17.64 7.82
N ASP A 19 -10.14 -16.54 7.55
CA ASP A 19 -11.15 -16.48 6.50
C ASP A 19 -10.63 -16.02 5.13
N SER A 20 -9.32 -16.07 4.91
CA SER A 20 -8.75 -15.77 3.61
C SER A 20 -9.07 -16.88 2.60
N LYS A 21 -9.98 -16.59 1.65
CA LYS A 21 -10.32 -17.48 0.53
C LYS A 21 -9.07 -17.99 -0.19
N THR A 22 -8.09 -17.13 -0.39
CA THR A 22 -6.81 -17.47 -1.04
C THR A 22 -6.07 -18.53 -0.27
N LYS A 23 -5.85 -18.30 1.04
CA LYS A 23 -5.15 -19.25 1.91
C LYS A 23 -5.86 -20.61 1.91
N PHE A 24 -7.20 -20.61 2.09
CA PHE A 24 -7.98 -21.83 2.07
C PHE A 24 -7.83 -22.62 0.77
N ILE A 25 -7.93 -21.97 -0.39
CA ILE A 25 -7.81 -22.62 -1.71
C ILE A 25 -6.39 -23.17 -1.92
N LEU A 26 -5.36 -22.42 -1.56
CA LEU A 26 -3.98 -22.87 -1.69
C LEU A 26 -3.69 -24.07 -0.79
N GLU A 27 -4.14 -24.04 0.46
CA GLU A 27 -3.99 -25.19 1.39
C GLU A 27 -4.80 -26.41 0.93
N GLN A 28 -6.00 -26.20 0.38
CA GLN A 28 -6.84 -27.29 -0.11
C GLN A 28 -6.22 -28.00 -1.32
N ASN A 29 -5.60 -27.26 -2.24
CA ASN A 29 -5.06 -27.83 -3.47
C ASN A 29 -3.62 -28.36 -3.32
N TRP A 30 -2.80 -27.70 -2.52
CA TRP A 30 -1.36 -28.00 -2.40
C TRP A 30 -0.89 -28.17 -0.95
N GLY A 31 -1.82 -28.21 0.02
CA GLY A 31 -1.45 -28.39 1.42
C GLY A 31 -0.53 -27.32 1.96
N ASN A 32 0.42 -27.71 2.77
CA ASN A 32 1.42 -26.81 3.34
C ASN A 32 2.32 -26.15 2.29
N ASP A 33 2.51 -26.77 1.14
CA ASP A 33 3.33 -26.21 0.06
C ASP A 33 2.66 -24.99 -0.55
N GLY A 34 1.34 -25.02 -0.76
CA GLY A 34 0.57 -23.86 -1.21
C GLY A 34 0.62 -22.69 -0.22
N TYR A 35 0.47 -22.99 1.07
CA TYR A 35 0.62 -21.99 2.14
C TYR A 35 2.02 -21.38 2.16
N ALA A 36 3.05 -22.25 2.16
CA ALA A 36 4.43 -21.81 2.21
C ALA A 36 4.84 -21.02 0.97
N PHE A 37 4.34 -21.43 -0.21
CA PHE A 37 4.55 -20.71 -1.46
C PHE A 37 4.07 -19.27 -1.35
N TRP A 38 2.82 -19.06 -0.89
CA TRP A 38 2.23 -17.73 -0.78
C TRP A 38 3.09 -16.79 0.07
N PHE A 39 3.50 -17.22 1.25
CA PHE A 39 4.29 -16.37 2.12
C PHE A 39 5.70 -16.12 1.63
N LYS A 40 6.36 -17.14 1.05
CA LYS A 40 7.67 -16.97 0.41
C LYS A 40 7.61 -16.03 -0.81
N LEU A 41 6.50 -16.05 -1.55
CA LEU A 41 6.27 -15.10 -2.64
C LEU A 41 6.15 -13.68 -2.09
N LEU A 42 5.37 -13.44 -1.04
CA LEU A 42 5.26 -12.12 -0.41
C LEU A 42 6.60 -11.64 0.16
N GLU A 43 7.41 -12.53 0.76
CA GLU A 43 8.77 -12.22 1.19
C GLU A 43 9.66 -11.82 0.01
N LEU A 44 9.55 -12.52 -1.12
CA LEU A 44 10.29 -12.19 -2.33
C LEU A 44 9.88 -10.82 -2.85
N LEU A 45 8.58 -10.53 -2.95
CA LEU A 45 8.08 -9.21 -3.35
C LEU A 45 8.54 -8.12 -2.38
N GLY A 46 8.55 -8.38 -1.08
CA GLY A 46 9.05 -7.44 -0.08
C GLY A 46 10.53 -7.08 -0.28
N ARG A 47 11.34 -8.03 -0.71
CA ARG A 47 12.78 -7.85 -0.98
C ARG A 47 13.07 -7.31 -2.38
N SER A 48 12.12 -7.41 -3.30
CA SER A 48 12.26 -6.92 -4.68
C SER A 48 12.06 -5.41 -4.74
N ASP A 49 12.86 -4.75 -5.56
CA ASP A 49 12.71 -3.32 -5.82
C ASP A 49 11.38 -3.06 -6.54
N GLY A 50 10.62 -2.08 -6.09
CA GLY A 50 9.29 -1.81 -6.61
C GLY A 50 8.21 -2.84 -6.25
N HIS A 51 8.50 -3.85 -5.41
CA HIS A 51 7.56 -4.88 -4.94
C HIS A 51 6.88 -5.69 -6.05
N TYR A 52 7.57 -5.92 -7.15
CA TYR A 52 7.15 -6.85 -8.20
C TYR A 52 8.26 -7.85 -8.51
N TYR A 53 7.91 -8.95 -9.16
CA TYR A 53 8.88 -9.96 -9.60
C TYR A 53 8.62 -10.35 -11.05
N ASP A 54 9.65 -10.26 -11.86
CA ASP A 54 9.59 -10.57 -13.29
C ASP A 54 10.01 -12.03 -13.54
N CYS A 55 9.07 -12.87 -13.97
CA CYS A 55 9.25 -14.26 -14.35
C CYS A 55 9.36 -14.46 -15.87
N SER A 56 9.54 -13.40 -16.67
CA SER A 56 9.62 -13.51 -18.13
C SER A 56 10.82 -14.35 -18.60
N LYS A 57 11.89 -14.37 -17.81
CA LYS A 57 13.06 -15.19 -18.09
C LYS A 57 12.96 -16.54 -17.38
N ALA A 58 13.30 -17.62 -18.07
CA ALA A 58 13.31 -18.97 -17.51
C ALA A 58 14.19 -19.11 -16.25
N ALA A 59 15.27 -18.33 -16.14
CA ALA A 59 16.13 -18.34 -14.96
C ALA A 59 15.39 -17.83 -13.71
N ASP A 60 14.55 -16.78 -13.85
CA ASP A 60 13.81 -16.19 -12.75
C ASP A 60 12.66 -17.10 -12.29
N SER A 61 11.97 -17.77 -13.23
CA SER A 61 11.00 -18.82 -12.92
C SER A 61 11.64 -19.99 -12.16
N LYS A 62 12.80 -20.45 -12.61
CA LYS A 62 13.56 -21.51 -11.92
C LYS A 62 14.02 -21.07 -10.52
N TYR A 63 14.44 -19.83 -10.39
CA TYR A 63 14.82 -19.29 -9.08
C TYR A 63 13.62 -19.28 -8.12
N LEU A 64 12.44 -18.88 -8.58
CA LEU A 64 11.22 -18.90 -7.77
C LEU A 64 10.86 -20.33 -7.32
N ALA A 65 10.93 -21.30 -8.25
CA ALA A 65 10.70 -22.70 -7.96
C ALA A 65 11.71 -23.24 -6.91
N ALA A 66 12.99 -22.95 -7.08
CA ALA A 66 14.03 -23.33 -6.14
C ALA A 66 13.85 -22.67 -4.75
N LEU A 67 13.51 -21.39 -4.72
CA LEU A 67 13.26 -20.64 -3.48
C LEU A 67 12.09 -21.23 -2.69
N THR A 68 11.02 -21.59 -3.38
CA THR A 68 9.82 -22.15 -2.77
C THR A 68 9.94 -23.65 -2.50
N ARG A 69 10.90 -24.35 -3.14
CA ARG A 69 11.11 -25.79 -3.13
C ARG A 69 9.94 -26.56 -3.74
N ILE A 70 9.32 -25.98 -4.74
CA ILE A 70 8.20 -26.54 -5.49
C ILE A 70 8.63 -26.64 -6.95
N ASP A 71 8.17 -27.64 -7.68
CA ASP A 71 8.48 -27.78 -9.10
C ASP A 71 7.86 -26.67 -9.96
N GLU A 72 8.47 -26.37 -11.11
CA GLU A 72 8.07 -25.26 -11.97
C GLU A 72 6.61 -25.36 -12.46
N THR A 73 6.11 -26.58 -12.67
CA THR A 73 4.73 -26.81 -13.14
C THR A 73 3.74 -26.40 -12.05
N THR A 74 3.94 -26.91 -10.84
CA THR A 74 3.12 -26.59 -9.68
C THR A 74 3.18 -25.09 -9.33
N VAL A 75 4.38 -24.47 -9.42
CA VAL A 75 4.53 -23.02 -9.24
C VAL A 75 3.66 -22.25 -10.23
N LYS A 76 3.65 -22.66 -11.50
CA LYS A 76 2.82 -22.02 -12.51
C LYS A 76 1.32 -22.17 -12.21
N GLU A 77 0.87 -23.37 -11.82
CA GLU A 77 -0.52 -23.64 -11.44
C GLU A 77 -0.97 -22.77 -10.25
N ILE A 78 -0.11 -22.63 -9.25
CA ILE A 78 -0.39 -21.74 -8.09
C ILE A 78 -0.49 -20.29 -8.53
N LEU A 79 0.40 -19.80 -9.39
CA LEU A 79 0.38 -18.43 -9.88
C LEU A 79 -0.85 -18.16 -10.76
N ASP A 80 -1.21 -19.09 -11.64
CA ASP A 80 -2.44 -18.99 -12.45
C ASP A 80 -3.67 -18.91 -11.52
N THR A 81 -3.74 -19.74 -10.47
CA THR A 81 -4.81 -19.71 -9.47
C THR A 81 -4.82 -18.38 -8.69
N LEU A 82 -3.66 -17.84 -8.32
CA LEU A 82 -3.57 -16.54 -7.63
C LEU A 82 -4.05 -15.38 -8.53
N ALA A 83 -3.78 -15.46 -9.84
CA ALA A 83 -4.29 -14.51 -10.82
C ALA A 83 -5.83 -14.60 -10.95
N ASP A 84 -6.37 -15.80 -11.05
CA ASP A 84 -7.83 -16.06 -11.11
C ASP A 84 -8.56 -15.57 -9.86
N LEU A 85 -7.91 -15.65 -8.69
CA LEU A 85 -8.42 -15.14 -7.43
C LEU A 85 -8.25 -13.62 -7.27
N GLY A 86 -7.53 -12.95 -8.18
CA GLY A 86 -7.22 -11.53 -8.11
C GLY A 86 -6.22 -11.15 -7.01
N ASN A 87 -5.43 -12.11 -6.51
CA ASN A 87 -4.39 -11.84 -5.52
C ASN A 87 -3.12 -11.30 -6.14
N ILE A 88 -2.82 -11.72 -7.37
CA ILE A 88 -1.85 -11.07 -8.23
C ILE A 88 -2.56 -10.48 -9.43
N ASP A 89 -1.93 -9.50 -10.05
CA ASP A 89 -2.50 -8.81 -11.22
C ASP A 89 -2.60 -9.77 -12.41
N PRO A 90 -3.83 -10.09 -12.89
CA PRO A 90 -4.01 -11.08 -13.95
C PRO A 90 -3.48 -10.63 -15.31
N GLU A 91 -3.54 -9.34 -15.63
CA GLU A 91 -3.05 -8.79 -16.90
C GLU A 91 -1.53 -8.85 -16.95
N LEU A 92 -0.85 -8.36 -15.90
CA LEU A 92 0.61 -8.43 -15.83
C LEU A 92 1.12 -9.87 -15.85
N TRP A 93 0.41 -10.79 -15.19
CA TRP A 93 0.78 -12.20 -15.20
C TRP A 93 0.56 -12.84 -16.58
N ALA A 94 -0.59 -12.61 -17.19
CA ALA A 94 -0.91 -13.20 -18.51
C ALA A 94 0.02 -12.70 -19.60
N GLU A 95 0.20 -11.38 -19.70
CA GLU A 95 0.89 -10.73 -20.81
C GLU A 95 2.40 -10.69 -20.65
N ARG A 96 2.90 -10.48 -19.44
CA ARG A 96 4.31 -10.16 -19.19
C ARG A 96 5.01 -11.15 -18.26
N LYS A 97 4.28 -12.08 -17.62
CA LYS A 97 4.79 -12.97 -16.57
C LYS A 97 5.38 -12.19 -15.40
N VAL A 98 4.80 -11.04 -15.09
CA VAL A 98 5.16 -10.19 -13.96
C VAL A 98 4.19 -10.41 -12.82
N ILE A 99 4.73 -10.66 -11.64
CA ILE A 99 3.96 -10.86 -10.42
C ILE A 99 3.87 -9.52 -9.67
N TRP A 100 2.66 -9.00 -9.55
CA TRP A 100 2.32 -7.81 -8.78
C TRP A 100 1.14 -8.09 -7.88
N CYS A 101 1.24 -7.76 -6.60
CA CYS A 101 0.17 -7.94 -5.62
C CYS A 101 -0.23 -6.59 -5.02
N GLN A 102 -1.33 -6.00 -5.52
CA GLN A 102 -1.80 -4.69 -5.05
C GLN A 102 -2.12 -4.70 -3.55
N ASN A 103 -2.84 -5.73 -3.07
CA ASN A 103 -3.18 -5.86 -1.65
C ASN A 103 -1.94 -5.93 -0.75
N PHE A 104 -0.86 -6.56 -1.23
CA PHE A 104 0.40 -6.58 -0.48
C PHE A 104 0.99 -5.17 -0.36
N VAL A 105 1.04 -4.42 -1.45
CA VAL A 105 1.57 -3.06 -1.48
C VAL A 105 0.72 -2.12 -0.61
N ASP A 106 -0.60 -2.25 -0.66
CA ASP A 106 -1.52 -1.47 0.18
C ASP A 106 -1.28 -1.72 1.68
N ASN A 107 -1.01 -2.96 2.05
CA ASN A 107 -0.69 -3.34 3.43
C ASN A 107 0.69 -2.84 3.92
N LEU A 108 1.54 -2.35 3.01
CA LEU A 108 2.83 -1.74 3.38
C LEU A 108 2.73 -0.24 3.73
N GLN A 109 1.54 0.37 3.68
CA GLN A 109 1.37 1.81 3.96
C GLN A 109 1.98 2.22 5.31
N ASP A 110 1.79 1.43 6.35
CA ASP A 110 2.33 1.71 7.68
C ASP A 110 3.86 1.66 7.71
N VAL A 111 4.46 0.75 6.92
CA VAL A 111 5.91 0.64 6.79
C VAL A 111 6.49 1.85 6.07
N TYR A 112 5.80 2.33 5.03
CA TYR A 112 6.22 3.49 4.24
C TYR A 112 5.88 4.83 4.91
N SER A 113 4.87 4.89 5.78
CA SER A 113 4.47 6.13 6.49
C SER A 113 5.62 6.77 7.29
N LYS A 114 6.56 5.94 7.76
CA LYS A 114 7.75 6.34 8.53
C LYS A 114 9.00 6.55 7.66
N ARG A 115 8.87 6.41 6.33
CA ARG A 115 9.98 6.51 5.38
C ARG A 115 9.82 7.74 4.48
N THR A 116 10.94 8.20 3.93
CA THR A 116 10.96 9.26 2.91
C THR A 116 10.65 8.71 1.51
N ALA A 117 10.69 7.37 1.34
CA ALA A 117 10.37 6.70 0.09
C ALA A 117 8.85 6.65 -0.14
N VAL A 118 8.43 6.86 -1.37
CA VAL A 118 7.03 6.73 -1.79
C VAL A 118 6.73 5.25 -2.04
N ILE A 119 5.50 4.82 -1.71
CA ILE A 119 5.03 3.47 -2.03
C ILE A 119 5.06 3.27 -3.54
N PRO A 120 5.64 2.15 -4.03
CA PRO A 120 5.65 1.83 -5.45
C PRO A 120 4.23 1.75 -6.03
N LYS A 121 4.11 2.15 -7.30
CA LYS A 121 2.89 1.99 -8.07
C LYS A 121 2.98 0.74 -8.94
N LYS A 122 1.83 0.26 -9.45
CA LYS A 122 1.77 -0.87 -10.40
C LYS A 122 2.75 -0.60 -11.56
N PRO A 123 3.67 -1.54 -11.85
CA PRO A 123 4.63 -1.38 -12.94
C PRO A 123 3.93 -1.45 -14.31
N PHE A 124 4.56 -0.86 -15.32
CA PHE A 124 4.09 -0.93 -16.72
C PHE A 124 2.69 -0.37 -16.99
N THR A 125 2.21 0.59 -16.22
CA THR A 125 1.03 1.38 -16.58
C THR A 125 1.39 2.36 -17.70
N GLU A 126 0.55 2.48 -18.73
CA GLU A 126 0.77 3.27 -19.97
C GLU A 126 0.94 4.80 -19.76
N GLN A 127 1.16 5.27 -18.55
CA GLN A 127 1.31 6.69 -18.22
C GLN A 127 2.74 7.10 -17.80
N GLU A 128 3.74 6.27 -18.05
CA GLU A 128 5.13 6.71 -17.94
C GLU A 128 5.68 7.05 -19.33
N GLU A 129 5.41 8.28 -19.81
CA GLU A 129 6.35 8.95 -20.68
C GLU A 129 7.71 9.00 -19.95
N PRO A 130 8.83 8.70 -20.63
CA PRO A 130 10.14 8.69 -19.99
C PRO A 130 10.46 10.11 -19.52
N GLU A 131 10.35 10.35 -18.24
CA GLU A 131 10.90 11.53 -17.59
C GLU A 131 12.41 11.44 -17.77
N SER A 132 12.89 12.20 -18.75
CA SER A 132 14.30 12.35 -19.12
C SER A 132 15.16 12.55 -17.88
N LEU A 133 16.20 11.73 -17.75
CA LEU A 133 17.30 11.88 -16.80
C LEU A 133 17.78 13.34 -16.76
N PRO A 134 17.85 14.00 -15.62
CA PRO A 134 18.52 15.29 -15.54
C PRO A 134 20.04 15.06 -15.62
N GLU A 135 20.61 15.50 -16.72
CA GLU A 135 22.05 15.63 -16.88
C GLU A 135 22.66 16.44 -15.73
N SER A 136 23.68 15.86 -15.15
CA SER A 136 24.54 16.48 -14.17
C SER A 136 25.22 17.72 -14.73
N LYS A 137 25.02 18.91 -14.13
CA LYS A 137 25.95 20.03 -14.24
C LYS A 137 26.35 20.54 -12.86
N PRO A 138 27.60 21.03 -12.71
CA PRO A 138 28.29 21.10 -11.44
C PRO A 138 27.96 22.35 -10.61
N GLN A 139 28.09 22.15 -9.31
CA GLN A 139 27.90 23.15 -8.27
C GLN A 139 28.97 24.25 -8.25
N LYS A 140 28.61 25.43 -7.80
CA LYS A 140 29.38 26.25 -6.88
C LYS A 140 28.51 27.12 -5.98
N PRO A 141 29.01 27.52 -4.80
CA PRO A 141 28.24 27.67 -3.58
C PRO A 141 27.96 29.10 -3.14
N GLU A 142 27.30 29.21 -1.97
CA GLU A 142 27.04 30.39 -1.12
C GLU A 142 25.58 30.87 -1.19
N GLU A 143 24.85 31.20 -0.15
CA GLU A 143 25.06 31.55 1.25
C GLU A 143 23.71 31.50 1.99
N LYS A 144 23.70 31.29 3.31
CA LYS A 144 22.51 31.43 4.17
C LYS A 144 22.21 32.90 4.42
N PRO A 145 20.92 33.30 4.62
CA PRO A 145 20.47 33.41 6.00
C PRO A 145 18.99 33.08 6.28
N LYS A 146 18.75 32.87 7.55
CA LYS A 146 17.51 32.55 8.28
C LYS A 146 16.35 33.53 8.01
N LYS A 147 15.10 33.06 7.95
CA LYS A 147 14.02 33.33 8.90
C LYS A 147 12.62 32.92 8.38
N LYS A 148 11.92 32.16 9.23
CA LYS A 148 10.48 32.17 9.57
C LYS A 148 9.44 32.46 8.48
N GLY A 149 8.55 31.49 8.29
CA GLY A 149 7.25 31.70 7.66
C GLY A 149 6.42 30.42 7.66
N LYS A 150 5.60 30.19 8.69
CA LYS A 150 4.50 29.23 8.66
C LYS A 150 3.60 29.55 7.48
N THR A 151 3.44 28.63 6.54
CA THR A 151 2.32 28.68 5.62
C THR A 151 1.60 27.33 5.68
N THR A 152 0.50 27.33 6.42
CA THR A 152 -0.49 26.26 6.49
C THR A 152 -1.15 26.13 5.14
N THR A 153 -0.80 25.13 4.36
CA THR A 153 -1.56 24.74 3.17
C THR A 153 -2.86 24.07 3.63
N LYS A 154 -3.97 24.82 3.60
CA LYS A 154 -5.33 24.31 3.79
C LYS A 154 -5.61 23.20 2.77
N ARG A 155 -5.54 21.93 3.19
CA ARG A 155 -6.23 20.85 2.47
C ARG A 155 -7.72 21.07 2.65
N LYS A 156 -8.46 21.27 1.55
CA LYS A 156 -9.91 21.41 1.54
C LYS A 156 -10.52 20.19 2.24
N SER A 157 -11.23 20.42 3.36
CA SER A 157 -12.06 19.41 4.00
C SER A 157 -13.18 19.03 3.03
N ALA A 158 -13.50 17.75 2.96
CA ALA A 158 -14.60 17.24 2.13
C ALA A 158 -15.99 17.54 2.70
N LEU A 159 -16.06 18.24 3.84
CA LEU A 159 -17.30 18.63 4.53
C LEU A 159 -17.88 19.92 3.97
N THR A 160 -19.19 19.97 3.84
CA THR A 160 -19.93 21.21 3.56
C THR A 160 -19.84 22.16 4.75
N VAL A 161 -20.09 23.47 4.52
CA VAL A 161 -20.00 24.49 5.59
C VAL A 161 -20.91 24.16 6.78
N ALA A 162 -22.13 23.64 6.51
CA ALA A 162 -23.07 23.23 7.55
C ALA A 162 -22.55 22.01 8.37
N GLN A 163 -22.00 21.01 7.70
CA GLN A 163 -21.42 19.84 8.35
C GLN A 163 -20.16 20.15 9.15
N GLN A 164 -19.40 21.13 8.72
CA GLN A 164 -18.24 21.61 9.47
C GLN A 164 -18.65 22.29 10.79
N ALA A 165 -19.77 23.03 10.80
CA ALA A 165 -20.30 23.63 12.02
C ALA A 165 -20.78 22.56 13.01
N LEU A 166 -21.47 21.52 12.55
CA LEU A 166 -21.91 20.39 13.38
C LEU A 166 -20.73 19.58 13.93
N PHE A 167 -19.69 19.36 13.11
CA PHE A 167 -18.46 18.70 13.56
C PHE A 167 -17.73 19.52 14.63
N GLU A 168 -17.66 20.85 14.50
CA GLU A 168 -17.03 21.71 15.51
C GLU A 168 -17.79 21.65 16.85
N LYS A 169 -19.14 21.65 16.82
CA LYS A 169 -19.98 21.51 18.01
C LYS A 169 -19.69 20.18 18.71
N PHE A 170 -19.73 19.06 17.94
CA PHE A 170 -19.39 17.73 18.44
C PHE A 170 -17.98 17.70 19.03
N TYR A 171 -16.98 18.15 18.28
CA TYR A 171 -15.58 18.03 18.68
C TYR A 171 -15.21 18.91 19.88
N SER A 172 -15.92 20.02 20.09
CA SER A 172 -15.70 20.92 21.26
C SER A 172 -16.12 20.26 22.55
N GLU A 173 -17.17 19.44 22.54
CA GLU A 173 -17.77 18.80 23.73
C GLU A 173 -17.26 17.38 23.95
N TYR A 174 -16.64 16.76 22.93
CA TYR A 174 -16.15 15.40 23.05
C TYR A 174 -14.93 15.29 24.00
N PRO A 175 -15.00 14.40 25.02
CA PRO A 175 -14.00 14.38 26.10
C PRO A 175 -12.61 13.90 25.69
N LYS A 176 -12.48 13.10 24.61
CA LYS A 176 -11.19 12.57 24.11
C LYS A 176 -10.76 13.26 22.81
N LYS A 177 -9.98 14.33 22.90
CA LYS A 177 -9.45 15.09 21.74
C LYS A 177 -8.09 14.54 21.29
N VAL A 178 -8.07 13.36 20.64
CA VAL A 178 -6.81 12.69 20.29
C VAL A 178 -6.27 13.07 18.90
N ASP A 179 -7.11 13.07 17.86
CA ASP A 179 -6.69 13.42 16.50
C ASP A 179 -7.86 14.02 15.71
N ARG A 180 -7.86 15.34 15.63
CA ARG A 180 -8.91 16.11 14.94
C ARG A 180 -9.06 15.72 13.47
N ALA A 181 -7.94 15.52 12.77
CA ALA A 181 -7.97 15.23 11.33
C ALA A 181 -8.57 13.84 11.03
N THR A 182 -8.35 12.88 11.90
CA THR A 182 -8.95 11.55 11.79
C THR A 182 -10.43 11.57 12.16
N ALA A 183 -10.81 12.32 13.20
CA ALA A 183 -12.21 12.50 13.59
C ALA A 183 -13.02 13.20 12.48
N GLU A 184 -12.48 14.24 11.84
CA GLU A 184 -13.12 14.95 10.72
C GLU A 184 -13.33 14.03 9.50
N ARG A 185 -12.36 13.16 9.19
CA ARG A 185 -12.50 12.16 8.12
C ARG A 185 -13.53 11.07 8.46
N ALA A 186 -13.62 10.67 9.71
CA ALA A 186 -14.62 9.71 10.17
C ALA A 186 -16.02 10.33 10.11
N TRP A 187 -16.17 11.57 10.56
CA TRP A 187 -17.43 12.33 10.49
C TRP A 187 -17.95 12.46 9.05
N ALA A 188 -17.06 12.74 8.09
CA ALA A 188 -17.41 12.84 6.67
C ALA A 188 -17.89 11.53 6.04
N LYS A 189 -17.64 10.38 6.67
CA LYS A 189 -18.02 9.05 6.18
C LYS A 189 -19.31 8.51 6.77
N ILE A 190 -19.91 9.21 7.74
CA ILE A 190 -21.16 8.76 8.35
C ILE A 190 -22.30 8.90 7.32
N ASP A 191 -23.09 7.84 7.14
CA ASP A 191 -24.22 7.80 6.23
C ASP A 191 -25.46 7.24 7.00
N PRO A 192 -26.61 7.96 7.09
CA PRO A 192 -26.81 9.30 6.56
C PRO A 192 -25.95 10.37 7.26
N GLN A 193 -25.69 11.48 6.57
CA GLN A 193 -24.86 12.54 7.11
C GLN A 193 -25.40 13.08 8.44
N PRO A 194 -24.55 13.32 9.45
CA PRO A 194 -24.95 13.78 10.77
C PRO A 194 -25.75 15.08 10.70
N ASP A 195 -26.90 15.11 11.40
CA ASP A 195 -27.72 16.29 11.64
C ASP A 195 -27.59 16.79 13.08
N GLU A 196 -28.35 17.80 13.44
CA GLU A 196 -28.33 18.34 14.81
C GLU A 196 -28.79 17.32 15.85
N GLU A 197 -29.81 16.51 15.55
CA GLU A 197 -30.34 15.50 16.44
C GLU A 197 -29.32 14.38 16.70
N PHE A 198 -28.61 13.92 15.67
CA PHE A 198 -27.51 12.96 15.79
C PHE A 198 -26.36 13.53 16.65
N THR A 199 -25.99 14.78 16.41
CA THR A 199 -24.92 15.45 17.13
C THR A 199 -25.24 15.58 18.63
N GLU A 200 -26.46 15.92 18.98
CA GLU A 200 -26.90 16.01 20.37
C GLU A 200 -26.96 14.65 21.08
N LYS A 201 -27.42 13.59 20.39
CA LYS A 201 -27.42 12.23 20.94
C LYS A 201 -26.02 11.67 21.24
N VAL A 202 -25.02 12.05 20.47
CA VAL A 202 -23.63 11.57 20.64
C VAL A 202 -22.89 12.35 21.73
N ILE A 203 -23.30 13.59 22.00
CA ILE A 203 -22.70 14.46 23.04
C ILE A 203 -23.26 14.13 24.43
N GLN A 204 -24.52 13.71 24.53
CA GLN A 204 -25.11 13.33 25.83
C GLN A 204 -24.54 11.99 26.31
N PRO A 205 -24.05 11.89 27.57
CA PRO A 205 -23.50 10.68 28.17
C PRO A 205 -24.55 9.60 28.42
#